data_0d35deef1bb8e76cc40709661933a4e1
#
_entry.id   0d35deef1bb8e76cc40709661933a4e1
#
_cell.length_a   1.000
_cell.length_b   1.000
_cell.length_c   1.000
_cell.angle_alpha   90.00
_cell.angle_beta   90.00
_cell.angle_gamma   90.00
#
_symmetry.space_group_name_H-M   'P 1'
#
loop_
_entity.id
_entity.type
_entity.pdbx_description
1 polymer ?
#
loop_
_entity_poly.entity_id
_entity_poly.type
_entity_poly.pdbx_seq_one_letter_code
_entity_poly.pdbx_strand_id
1 'polypeptide(L)'
;MNFNTILEEILIKRSQQKKKTSPLNYKERLFVLTKSVLTYYEGRAEKKYRKGFIDISKIKCVEIVKNDDGVIPCQNKYPFQVVHDANTLYIFAPSPQSRDRWVKKLKEEIKNNNNIMIKYHPKFWADGSYQCCRQTEKLAPGCEKYNLFESWYCRNTNRSKAEQLLRTEDKEGGFMVRDSSQPGLYTVSLYTKFGGEGSSGFRHYHIKETATSPKKYYLAEKHAFGSIPEIIEYHKHNAAGLVTRLRYPVSTKGKNAPTTAGFSYEKWEINPSELTFMRELGSGLFGVVRLGKWRAQYKVAIKAIREGAMCEEDFIEEAKVMMKLTHPKLVQLYGVCTQQKPIYIVTEFMERGCLLNFLRQRQGHFSRDMLLSMCQDVCEGMEYLERNSFIHRDLAARNCLVNEAGVVKVSDFGMARYVLDDQYTSSSGAKFPVKWCPPEVFNYSRFSSKSDVWSFGVLMWEVFTEGRMPFEKNTNYEVVTMVTRGHRLHRPKLASKYLYEVMLRCWQEKPEGRPSFEDLLRTIDELVECEETFGR
;
A
#
# COMPACT_ATOMS: atom_id res chain seq x y z
N MET A 1 -26.48 27.67 10.10
CA MET A 1 -25.18 27.36 9.44
C MET A 1 -24.69 26.04 9.98
N ASN A 2 -24.50 25.04 9.13
CA ASN A 2 -23.97 23.74 9.57
C ASN A 2 -22.51 23.92 10.01
N PHE A 3 -22.19 23.61 11.25
CA PHE A 3 -20.89 23.80 11.91
C PHE A 3 -19.69 23.08 11.24
N ASN A 4 -19.92 22.37 10.13
CA ASN A 4 -18.90 21.60 9.41
C ASN A 4 -18.55 22.12 8.01
N THR A 5 -19.11 23.26 7.58
CA THR A 5 -18.86 23.83 6.25
C THR A 5 -17.58 24.67 6.27
N ILE A 6 -16.60 24.30 5.42
CA ILE A 6 -15.32 25.02 5.25
C ILE A 6 -15.48 26.14 4.21
N LEU A 7 -16.08 25.82 3.05
CA LEU A 7 -16.39 26.76 1.98
C LEU A 7 -17.75 26.44 1.37
N GLU A 8 -18.47 27.50 0.99
CA GLU A 8 -19.72 27.42 0.23
C GLU A 8 -19.77 28.56 -0.78
N GLU A 9 -19.94 28.23 -2.07
CA GLU A 9 -19.96 29.21 -3.14
C GLU A 9 -20.65 28.66 -4.40
N ILE A 10 -21.26 29.55 -5.20
CA ILE A 10 -21.81 29.21 -6.52
C ILE A 10 -20.68 29.26 -7.55
N LEU A 11 -20.36 28.10 -8.11
CA LEU A 11 -19.34 27.94 -9.14
C LEU A 11 -19.96 27.27 -10.38
N ILE A 12 -19.28 27.35 -11.51
CA ILE A 12 -19.69 26.64 -12.72
C ILE A 12 -18.89 25.35 -12.83
N LYS A 13 -19.57 24.22 -13.00
CA LYS A 13 -18.93 22.95 -13.32
C LYS A 13 -19.16 22.56 -14.77
N ARG A 14 -18.15 21.91 -15.38
CA ARG A 14 -18.32 21.25 -16.67
C ARG A 14 -18.94 19.88 -16.45
N SER A 15 -19.99 19.56 -17.23
CA SER A 15 -20.58 18.22 -17.23
C SER A 15 -19.68 17.22 -17.95
N GLN A 16 -19.54 16.01 -17.42
CA GLN A 16 -18.71 14.94 -18.00
C GLN A 16 -19.43 14.12 -19.09
N GLN A 17 -20.61 14.56 -19.55
CA GLN A 17 -21.36 13.83 -20.57
C GLN A 17 -20.66 13.85 -21.93
N LYS A 18 -20.80 12.72 -22.66
CA LYS A 18 -20.00 12.25 -23.81
C LYS A 18 -19.91 13.15 -25.07
N LYS A 19 -20.55 14.31 -25.17
CA LYS A 19 -20.45 15.17 -26.36
C LYS A 19 -19.67 16.45 -26.04
N LYS A 20 -18.49 16.56 -26.64
CA LYS A 20 -17.48 17.61 -26.39
C LYS A 20 -17.88 19.04 -26.80
N THR A 21 -18.94 19.24 -27.53
CA THR A 21 -19.23 20.47 -28.29
C THR A 21 -20.50 21.24 -27.89
N SER A 22 -21.21 20.84 -26.85
CA SER A 22 -22.45 21.53 -26.47
C SER A 22 -22.21 22.58 -25.39
N PRO A 23 -22.65 23.85 -25.58
CA PRO A 23 -22.64 24.88 -24.54
C PRO A 23 -23.46 24.55 -23.29
N LEU A 24 -24.33 23.54 -23.37
CA LEU A 24 -25.12 23.00 -22.26
C LEU A 24 -24.30 22.25 -21.21
N ASN A 25 -23.00 22.07 -21.43
CA ASN A 25 -22.12 21.34 -20.51
C ASN A 25 -21.67 22.16 -19.29
N TYR A 26 -21.87 23.47 -19.27
CA TYR A 26 -21.47 24.37 -18.20
C TYR A 26 -22.67 24.71 -17.33
N LYS A 27 -22.68 24.24 -16.09
CA LYS A 27 -23.80 24.37 -15.17
C LYS A 27 -23.39 25.02 -13.87
N GLU A 28 -24.13 26.09 -13.49
CA GLU A 28 -24.00 26.65 -12.15
C GLU A 28 -24.42 25.63 -11.10
N ARG A 29 -23.61 25.52 -10.05
CA ARG A 29 -23.85 24.65 -8.89
C ARG A 29 -23.38 25.34 -7.62
N LEU A 30 -24.13 25.14 -6.56
CA LEU A 30 -23.68 25.48 -5.23
C LEU A 30 -22.71 24.42 -4.75
N PHE A 31 -21.44 24.77 -4.59
CA PHE A 31 -20.41 23.90 -4.05
C PHE A 31 -20.29 24.11 -2.55
N VAL A 32 -20.22 23.01 -1.81
CA VAL A 32 -20.03 22.98 -0.37
C VAL A 32 -18.88 22.05 -0.05
N LEU A 33 -17.84 22.58 0.60
CA LEU A 33 -16.69 21.82 1.08
C LEU A 33 -16.81 21.59 2.57
N THR A 34 -16.66 20.37 2.99
CA THR A 34 -16.51 19.96 4.40
C THR A 34 -15.19 19.19 4.56
N LYS A 35 -14.84 18.81 5.78
CA LYS A 35 -13.64 17.96 6.04
C LYS A 35 -13.67 16.60 5.34
N SER A 36 -14.85 16.06 5.04
CA SER A 36 -15.01 14.71 4.50
C SER A 36 -15.44 14.67 3.04
N VAL A 37 -16.13 15.73 2.54
CA VAL A 37 -16.77 15.68 1.23
C VAL A 37 -16.85 17.03 0.55
N LEU A 38 -16.64 17.03 -0.78
CA LEU A 38 -16.97 18.13 -1.68
C LEU A 38 -18.30 17.80 -2.35
N THR A 39 -19.36 18.53 -2.02
CA THR A 39 -20.71 18.30 -2.57
C THR A 39 -21.13 19.44 -3.48
N TYR A 40 -21.87 19.17 -4.53
CA TYR A 40 -22.47 20.19 -5.38
C TYR A 40 -23.97 19.98 -5.60
N TYR A 41 -24.71 21.08 -5.54
CA TYR A 41 -26.15 21.14 -5.56
C TYR A 41 -26.68 21.95 -6.75
N GLU A 42 -27.88 21.64 -7.19
CA GLU A 42 -28.69 22.46 -8.09
C GLU A 42 -29.72 23.23 -7.27
N GLY A 43 -29.91 24.50 -7.61
CA GLY A 43 -30.82 25.41 -6.89
C GLY A 43 -30.09 26.35 -5.94
N ARG A 44 -30.86 27.31 -5.38
CA ARG A 44 -30.38 28.29 -4.39
C ARG A 44 -30.54 27.75 -2.96
N ALA A 45 -29.97 28.44 -1.99
CA ALA A 45 -29.82 27.98 -0.60
C ALA A 45 -31.09 27.40 0.06
N GLU A 46 -32.28 27.88 -0.34
CA GLU A 46 -33.56 27.48 0.26
C GLU A 46 -34.17 26.20 -0.34
N LYS A 47 -33.83 25.87 -1.61
CA LYS A 47 -34.24 24.63 -2.29
C LYS A 47 -33.09 24.06 -3.08
N LYS A 48 -32.25 23.26 -2.41
CA LYS A 48 -31.07 22.64 -3.02
C LYS A 48 -31.24 21.12 -3.20
N TYR A 49 -31.07 20.66 -4.44
CA TYR A 49 -31.05 19.23 -4.77
C TYR A 49 -29.62 18.76 -5.00
N ARG A 50 -29.15 17.77 -4.21
CA ARG A 50 -27.80 17.21 -4.37
C ARG A 50 -27.65 16.57 -5.75
N LYS A 51 -26.71 17.03 -6.56
CA LYS A 51 -26.38 16.50 -7.90
C LYS A 51 -25.16 15.61 -7.93
N GLY A 52 -24.30 15.69 -6.92
CA GLY A 52 -23.16 14.80 -6.75
C GLY A 52 -22.26 15.22 -5.61
N PHE A 53 -21.34 14.37 -5.31
CA PHE A 53 -20.32 14.59 -4.28
C PHE A 53 -19.03 13.83 -4.61
N ILE A 54 -17.94 14.26 -4.00
CA ILE A 54 -16.62 13.62 -4.08
C ILE A 54 -16.10 13.51 -2.65
N ASP A 55 -15.78 12.32 -2.21
CA ASP A 55 -15.12 12.12 -0.92
C ASP A 55 -13.72 12.75 -0.96
N ILE A 56 -13.36 13.51 0.05
CA ILE A 56 -12.06 14.18 0.14
C ILE A 56 -10.92 13.16 0.06
N SER A 57 -11.08 12.00 0.69
CA SER A 57 -10.10 10.90 0.65
C SER A 57 -9.84 10.34 -0.75
N LYS A 58 -10.77 10.53 -1.69
CA LYS A 58 -10.64 10.07 -3.08
C LYS A 58 -10.00 11.09 -4.01
N ILE A 59 -9.83 12.31 -3.56
CA ILE A 59 -9.20 13.36 -4.37
C ILE A 59 -7.69 13.09 -4.43
N LYS A 60 -7.18 12.99 -5.64
CA LYS A 60 -5.77 12.73 -5.94
C LYS A 60 -4.97 13.99 -6.23
N CYS A 61 -5.63 15.00 -6.80
CA CYS A 61 -4.97 16.25 -7.19
C CYS A 61 -5.96 17.38 -7.30
N VAL A 62 -5.53 18.59 -6.93
CA VAL A 62 -6.23 19.86 -7.19
C VAL A 62 -5.24 20.83 -7.80
N GLU A 63 -5.52 21.33 -9.02
CA GLU A 63 -4.62 22.21 -9.75
C GLU A 63 -5.36 23.34 -10.45
N ILE A 64 -4.69 24.50 -10.52
CA ILE A 64 -5.14 25.62 -11.34
C ILE A 64 -4.89 25.26 -12.81
N VAL A 65 -5.92 25.42 -13.64
CA VAL A 65 -5.80 25.30 -15.09
C VAL A 65 -5.51 26.68 -15.68
N LYS A 66 -4.39 26.81 -16.38
CA LYS A 66 -4.11 28.01 -17.19
C LYS A 66 -4.68 27.82 -18.59
N ASN A 67 -5.44 28.79 -19.01
CA ASN A 67 -5.99 28.84 -20.34
C ASN A 67 -5.47 30.12 -21.01
N ASP A 68 -4.31 30.04 -21.64
CA ASP A 68 -3.65 31.21 -22.20
C ASP A 68 -4.26 31.62 -23.56
N ASP A 69 -4.94 30.69 -24.31
CA ASP A 69 -5.39 30.94 -25.67
C ASP A 69 -6.82 30.48 -26.02
N GLY A 70 -7.57 29.96 -25.06
CA GLY A 70 -8.89 29.38 -25.30
C GLY A 70 -10.04 30.24 -24.79
N VAL A 71 -11.08 30.44 -25.61
CA VAL A 71 -12.31 31.09 -25.15
C VAL A 71 -13.05 30.15 -24.19
N ILE A 72 -13.10 30.50 -22.92
CA ILE A 72 -13.93 29.78 -21.94
C ILE A 72 -15.40 30.11 -22.21
N PRO A 73 -16.25 29.13 -22.56
CA PRO A 73 -17.64 29.37 -23.00
C PRO A 73 -18.62 29.53 -21.82
N CYS A 74 -18.21 30.13 -20.72
CA CYS A 74 -19.04 30.41 -19.56
C CYS A 74 -18.64 31.76 -18.91
N GLN A 75 -19.48 32.29 -18.00
CA GLN A 75 -19.22 33.55 -17.31
C GLN A 75 -17.96 33.50 -16.46
N ASN A 76 -17.76 32.42 -15.73
CA ASN A 76 -16.61 32.24 -14.85
C ASN A 76 -15.37 31.87 -15.67
N LYS A 77 -14.32 32.70 -15.58
CA LYS A 77 -13.12 32.60 -16.44
C LYS A 77 -11.91 32.00 -15.74
N TYR A 78 -12.04 31.56 -14.49
CA TYR A 78 -10.90 31.09 -13.67
C TYR A 78 -11.03 29.63 -13.30
N PRO A 79 -10.56 28.71 -14.19
CA PRO A 79 -10.72 27.27 -14.00
C PRO A 79 -9.70 26.67 -13.04
N PHE A 80 -10.14 25.65 -12.32
CA PHE A 80 -9.30 24.68 -11.64
C PHE A 80 -9.90 23.29 -11.79
N GLN A 81 -9.10 22.28 -11.53
CA GLN A 81 -9.52 20.88 -11.67
C GLN A 81 -9.37 20.13 -10.36
N VAL A 82 -10.28 19.19 -10.14
CA VAL A 82 -10.27 18.23 -9.05
C VAL A 82 -10.25 16.84 -9.67
N VAL A 83 -9.14 16.13 -9.47
CA VAL A 83 -8.96 14.76 -9.97
C VAL A 83 -9.30 13.78 -8.86
N HIS A 84 -10.24 12.89 -9.11
CA HIS A 84 -10.68 11.88 -8.16
C HIS A 84 -10.98 10.56 -8.88
N ASP A 85 -10.70 9.44 -8.26
CA ASP A 85 -10.83 8.10 -8.87
C ASP A 85 -10.21 8.07 -10.29
N ALA A 86 -11.00 7.79 -11.30
CA ALA A 86 -10.62 7.84 -12.72
C ALA A 86 -11.17 9.07 -13.46
N ASN A 87 -11.70 10.08 -12.72
CA ASN A 87 -12.42 11.21 -13.28
C ASN A 87 -11.76 12.54 -12.92
N THR A 88 -12.02 13.55 -13.76
CA THR A 88 -11.63 14.92 -13.51
C THR A 88 -12.84 15.83 -13.52
N LEU A 89 -13.04 16.57 -12.44
CA LEU A 89 -14.07 17.60 -12.36
C LEU A 89 -13.43 18.96 -12.64
N TYR A 90 -13.89 19.64 -13.68
CA TYR A 90 -13.50 21.02 -13.98
C TYR A 90 -14.49 22.01 -13.36
N ILE A 91 -13.96 22.96 -12.60
CA ILE A 91 -14.70 23.97 -11.85
C ILE A 91 -14.19 25.33 -12.27
N PHE A 92 -15.10 26.27 -12.50
CA PHE A 92 -14.81 27.64 -12.96
C PHE A 92 -15.26 28.63 -11.90
N ALA A 93 -14.30 29.34 -11.34
CA ALA A 93 -14.54 30.37 -10.35
C ALA A 93 -14.82 31.74 -10.99
N PRO A 94 -15.56 32.64 -10.31
CA PRO A 94 -15.88 33.96 -10.82
C PRO A 94 -14.68 34.92 -10.79
N SER A 95 -13.69 34.67 -9.94
CA SER A 95 -12.50 35.53 -9.80
C SER A 95 -11.24 34.69 -9.49
N PRO A 96 -10.03 35.26 -9.74
CA PRO A 96 -8.78 34.60 -9.32
C PRO A 96 -8.75 34.31 -7.81
N GLN A 97 -9.23 35.26 -7.00
CA GLN A 97 -9.23 35.14 -5.53
C GLN A 97 -10.13 34.01 -5.06
N SER A 98 -11.32 33.83 -5.67
CA SER A 98 -12.21 32.71 -5.41
C SER A 98 -11.54 31.40 -5.77
N ARG A 99 -10.98 31.28 -6.99
CA ARG A 99 -10.25 30.08 -7.45
C ARG A 99 -9.13 29.71 -6.49
N ASP A 100 -8.28 30.65 -6.14
CA ASP A 100 -7.09 30.42 -5.32
C ASP A 100 -7.48 30.00 -3.89
N ARG A 101 -8.56 30.59 -3.35
CA ARG A 101 -9.15 30.18 -2.06
C ARG A 101 -9.64 28.74 -2.09
N TRP A 102 -10.37 28.34 -3.12
CA TRP A 102 -10.86 26.97 -3.29
C TRP A 102 -9.73 25.97 -3.44
N VAL A 103 -8.76 26.26 -4.30
CA VAL A 103 -7.60 25.40 -4.54
C VAL A 103 -6.78 25.24 -3.26
N LYS A 104 -6.53 26.34 -2.52
CA LYS A 104 -5.80 26.31 -1.25
C LYS A 104 -6.51 25.42 -0.23
N LYS A 105 -7.82 25.63 -0.02
CA LYS A 105 -8.59 24.86 0.96
C LYS A 105 -8.72 23.39 0.61
N LEU A 106 -8.96 23.05 -0.63
CA LEU A 106 -8.98 21.67 -1.09
C LEU A 106 -7.61 21.01 -0.90
N LYS A 107 -6.51 21.67 -1.20
CA LYS A 107 -5.15 21.16 -0.98
C LYS A 107 -4.84 20.95 0.52
N GLU A 108 -5.34 21.82 1.39
CA GLU A 108 -5.23 21.65 2.85
C GLU A 108 -5.95 20.38 3.32
N GLU A 109 -7.17 20.13 2.82
CA GLU A 109 -7.97 18.96 3.24
C GLU A 109 -7.45 17.62 2.69
N ILE A 110 -6.86 17.62 1.50
CA ILE A 110 -6.34 16.39 0.87
C ILE A 110 -4.89 16.07 1.28
N LYS A 111 -4.21 16.93 2.00
CA LYS A 111 -2.77 16.83 2.28
C LYS A 111 -2.34 15.47 2.88
N ASN A 112 -3.23 14.79 3.59
CA ASN A 112 -2.98 13.49 4.21
C ASN A 112 -3.52 12.29 3.40
N ASN A 113 -3.98 12.50 2.17
CA ASN A 113 -4.49 11.42 1.34
C ASN A 113 -3.34 10.55 0.81
N ASN A 114 -3.47 9.23 0.94
CA ASN A 114 -2.44 8.26 0.57
C ASN A 114 -2.09 8.18 -0.93
N ASN A 115 -2.91 8.78 -1.80
CA ASN A 115 -2.76 8.70 -3.26
C ASN A 115 -2.66 10.09 -3.91
N ILE A 116 -2.04 11.06 -3.25
CA ILE A 116 -1.88 12.40 -3.82
C ILE A 116 -0.93 12.33 -5.01
N MET A 117 -1.40 12.77 -6.17
CA MET A 117 -0.56 13.05 -7.32
C MET A 117 0.07 14.43 -7.15
N ILE A 118 1.39 14.48 -7.02
CA ILE A 118 2.11 15.76 -6.84
C ILE A 118 1.93 16.67 -8.04
N LYS A 119 1.76 16.10 -9.24
CA LYS A 119 1.59 16.84 -10.49
C LYS A 119 0.68 16.08 -11.42
N TYR A 120 -0.37 16.71 -11.88
CA TYR A 120 -1.33 16.17 -12.81
C TYR A 120 -1.98 17.29 -13.61
N HIS A 121 -2.02 17.17 -14.93
CA HIS A 121 -2.82 18.04 -15.78
C HIS A 121 -3.39 17.24 -16.95
N PRO A 122 -4.63 16.77 -16.84
CA PRO A 122 -5.31 16.07 -17.91
C PRO A 122 -5.56 17.03 -19.08
N LYS A 123 -5.82 16.47 -20.27
CA LYS A 123 -6.24 17.28 -21.43
C LYS A 123 -7.46 18.08 -21.08
N PHE A 124 -7.26 19.35 -21.04
CA PHE A 124 -8.30 20.32 -21.03
C PHE A 124 -8.49 20.80 -22.47
N TRP A 125 -9.58 21.41 -22.87
CA TRP A 125 -9.94 21.66 -24.26
C TRP A 125 -8.92 22.38 -25.15
N ALA A 126 -7.88 22.89 -24.60
CA ALA A 126 -6.77 23.50 -25.33
C ALA A 126 -5.44 23.04 -24.73
N ASP A 127 -4.38 23.10 -25.50
CA ASP A 127 -3.01 22.83 -25.05
C ASP A 127 -2.49 23.96 -24.14
N GLY A 128 -3.17 24.17 -23.01
CA GLY A 128 -2.80 25.16 -22.01
C GLY A 128 -1.57 24.74 -21.21
N SER A 129 -0.76 25.70 -20.77
CA SER A 129 0.30 25.42 -19.84
C SER A 129 -0.25 25.33 -18.41
N TYR A 130 0.11 24.25 -17.72
CA TYR A 130 -0.33 23.99 -16.36
C TYR A 130 0.74 24.41 -15.35
N GLN A 131 0.33 24.91 -14.19
CA GLN A 131 1.25 25.39 -13.17
C GLN A 131 2.23 24.30 -12.69
N CYS A 132 1.81 23.05 -12.66
CA CYS A 132 2.65 21.91 -12.29
C CYS A 132 3.86 21.71 -13.22
N CYS A 133 3.77 22.11 -14.49
CA CYS A 133 4.87 21.99 -15.46
C CYS A 133 5.84 23.17 -15.42
N ARG A 134 5.45 24.32 -14.86
CA ARG A 134 6.31 25.51 -14.79
C ARG A 134 7.25 25.52 -13.60
N GLN A 135 6.94 24.79 -12.53
CA GLN A 135 7.67 24.83 -11.25
C GLN A 135 8.85 23.87 -11.17
N THR A 136 9.09 23.07 -12.19
CA THR A 136 10.17 22.08 -12.17
C THR A 136 10.86 22.02 -13.52
N GLU A 137 12.17 22.12 -13.49
CA GLU A 137 13.06 21.81 -14.61
C GLU A 137 12.92 20.34 -15.06
N LYS A 138 12.28 19.50 -14.24
CA LYS A 138 12.06 18.08 -14.41
C LYS A 138 10.57 17.80 -14.57
N LEU A 139 10.14 17.34 -15.73
CA LEU A 139 8.80 16.82 -15.92
C LEU A 139 8.63 15.56 -15.08
N ALA A 140 7.64 15.55 -14.18
CA ALA A 140 7.34 14.38 -13.40
C ALA A 140 6.88 13.24 -14.33
N PRO A 141 7.29 11.99 -14.08
CA PRO A 141 6.69 10.84 -14.74
C PRO A 141 5.18 10.90 -14.54
N GLY A 142 4.42 10.68 -15.60
CA GLY A 142 2.97 10.83 -15.56
C GLY A 142 2.43 12.24 -15.83
N CYS A 143 3.26 13.21 -16.25
CA CYS A 143 2.78 14.47 -16.82
C CYS A 143 2.12 14.21 -18.18
N GLU A 144 1.01 14.89 -18.47
CA GLU A 144 0.14 14.59 -19.60
C GLU A 144 0.77 14.79 -20.97
N LYS A 145 1.74 15.69 -21.09
CA LYS A 145 2.53 15.82 -22.31
C LYS A 145 3.11 14.46 -22.77
N TYR A 146 3.22 13.51 -21.85
CA TYR A 146 3.75 12.18 -22.03
C TYR A 146 2.77 11.09 -21.61
N ASN A 147 1.48 11.38 -21.51
CA ASN A 147 0.42 10.44 -21.15
C ASN A 147 0.48 9.95 -19.68
N LEU A 148 -0.22 10.62 -18.82
CA LEU A 148 -0.30 10.44 -17.35
C LEU A 148 -0.60 9.05 -16.84
N PHE A 149 -1.23 8.27 -17.67
CA PHE A 149 -1.45 6.86 -17.45
C PHE A 149 -0.44 6.03 -18.20
N GLU A 150 0.76 6.58 -18.44
CA GLU A 150 1.82 5.76 -18.97
C GLU A 150 2.02 4.58 -18.04
N SER A 151 1.76 3.44 -18.63
CA SER A 151 1.71 2.14 -17.97
C SER A 151 3.05 1.72 -17.36
N TRP A 152 4.08 2.53 -17.47
CA TRP A 152 5.42 2.20 -17.02
C TRP A 152 5.83 2.89 -15.69
N TYR A 153 5.10 3.90 -15.19
CA TYR A 153 5.46 4.53 -13.92
C TYR A 153 4.68 3.95 -12.75
N CYS A 154 5.40 3.36 -11.82
CA CYS A 154 4.85 2.72 -10.62
C CYS A 154 5.32 3.46 -9.37
N ARG A 155 4.50 4.39 -8.90
CA ARG A 155 4.75 5.12 -7.66
C ARG A 155 4.67 4.17 -6.47
N ASN A 156 5.44 4.46 -5.42
CA ASN A 156 5.45 3.69 -4.17
C ASN A 156 5.71 2.18 -4.40
N THR A 157 6.54 1.87 -5.40
CA THR A 157 6.94 0.51 -5.71
C THR A 157 8.41 0.38 -5.36
N ASN A 158 8.70 -0.42 -4.34
CA ASN A 158 10.07 -0.77 -4.00
C ASN A 158 10.63 -1.81 -4.98
N ARG A 159 11.91 -2.11 -4.85
CA ARG A 159 12.62 -3.04 -5.71
C ARG A 159 12.01 -4.44 -5.72
N SER A 160 11.79 -5.03 -4.56
CA SER A 160 11.23 -6.39 -4.43
C SER A 160 9.88 -6.52 -5.12
N LYS A 161 9.01 -5.53 -4.93
CA LYS A 161 7.70 -5.47 -5.60
C LYS A 161 7.84 -5.29 -7.12
N ALA A 162 8.80 -4.49 -7.56
CA ALA A 162 9.08 -4.31 -8.99
C ALA A 162 9.53 -5.64 -9.63
N GLU A 163 10.48 -6.33 -9.01
CA GLU A 163 10.96 -7.64 -9.50
C GLU A 163 9.84 -8.68 -9.54
N GLN A 164 8.98 -8.69 -8.52
CA GLN A 164 7.84 -9.58 -8.46
C GLN A 164 6.84 -9.33 -9.60
N LEU A 165 6.48 -8.06 -9.84
CA LEU A 165 5.58 -7.68 -10.95
C LEU A 165 6.18 -8.04 -12.31
N LEU A 166 7.46 -7.77 -12.49
CA LEU A 166 8.19 -8.10 -13.72
C LEU A 166 8.30 -9.62 -13.92
N ARG A 167 8.53 -10.39 -12.85
CA ARG A 167 8.56 -11.85 -12.89
C ARG A 167 7.20 -12.45 -13.23
N THR A 168 6.12 -11.90 -12.69
CA THR A 168 4.75 -12.35 -12.96
C THR A 168 4.37 -12.18 -14.43
N GLU A 169 4.81 -11.08 -15.06
CA GLU A 169 4.58 -10.84 -16.49
C GLU A 169 5.47 -11.71 -17.39
N ASP A 170 6.62 -12.13 -16.90
CA ASP A 170 7.61 -13.01 -17.58
C ASP A 170 7.87 -12.65 -19.06
N LYS A 171 8.03 -11.37 -19.37
CA LYS A 171 8.25 -10.86 -20.72
C LYS A 171 9.64 -10.27 -20.88
N GLU A 172 10.40 -10.72 -21.87
CA GLU A 172 11.71 -10.15 -22.24
C GLU A 172 11.59 -8.65 -22.53
N GLY A 173 12.39 -7.84 -21.81
CA GLY A 173 12.31 -6.38 -21.92
C GLY A 173 11.10 -5.78 -21.16
N GLY A 174 10.47 -6.54 -20.27
CA GLY A 174 9.49 -6.04 -19.33
C GLY A 174 10.12 -5.01 -18.39
N PHE A 175 9.53 -3.83 -18.24
CA PHE A 175 10.12 -2.75 -17.46
C PHE A 175 9.10 -1.89 -16.74
N MET A 176 9.56 -1.20 -15.71
CA MET A 176 8.85 -0.10 -15.05
C MET A 176 9.82 0.97 -14.57
N VAL A 177 9.32 2.18 -14.40
CA VAL A 177 10.00 3.25 -13.68
C VAL A 177 9.36 3.38 -12.30
N ARG A 178 10.15 3.42 -11.26
CA ARG A 178 9.71 3.56 -9.88
C ARG A 178 10.46 4.67 -9.15
N ASP A 179 9.93 5.10 -8.03
CA ASP A 179 10.69 5.97 -7.12
C ASP A 179 11.92 5.21 -6.62
N SER A 180 13.03 5.90 -6.49
CA SER A 180 14.22 5.38 -5.82
C SER A 180 14.03 5.51 -4.30
N SER A 181 14.85 4.82 -3.51
CA SER A 181 14.95 4.99 -2.05
C SER A 181 15.28 6.44 -1.66
N GLN A 182 16.04 7.14 -2.50
CA GLN A 182 16.31 8.56 -2.30
C GLN A 182 15.18 9.43 -2.86
N PRO A 183 14.59 10.33 -2.06
CA PRO A 183 13.50 11.19 -2.50
C PRO A 183 13.86 12.03 -3.74
N GLY A 184 12.98 11.99 -4.74
CA GLY A 184 13.13 12.76 -5.98
C GLY A 184 13.99 12.10 -7.06
N LEU A 185 14.58 10.94 -6.79
CA LEU A 185 15.29 10.13 -7.79
C LEU A 185 14.39 9.00 -8.30
N TYR A 186 14.71 8.48 -9.49
CA TYR A 186 13.95 7.42 -10.15
C TYR A 186 14.86 6.29 -10.60
N THR A 187 14.28 5.09 -10.67
CA THR A 187 14.97 3.86 -11.09
C THR A 187 14.15 3.16 -12.16
N VAL A 188 14.80 2.74 -13.24
CA VAL A 188 14.23 1.83 -14.23
C VAL A 188 14.53 0.41 -13.80
N SER A 189 13.49 -0.38 -13.53
CA SER A 189 13.59 -1.81 -13.28
C SER A 189 13.25 -2.57 -14.55
N LEU A 190 14.14 -3.45 -14.99
CA LEU A 190 14.10 -4.14 -16.27
C LEU A 190 14.28 -5.65 -16.08
N TYR A 191 13.47 -6.44 -16.76
CA TYR A 191 13.55 -7.89 -16.75
C TYR A 191 14.12 -8.43 -18.09
N THR A 192 15.02 -9.40 -17.99
CA THR A 192 15.58 -10.12 -19.15
C THR A 192 15.64 -11.62 -18.86
N LYS A 193 15.28 -12.41 -19.86
CA LYS A 193 15.40 -13.89 -19.84
C LYS A 193 16.84 -14.37 -20.15
N PHE A 194 17.64 -13.51 -20.74
CA PHE A 194 18.99 -13.80 -21.21
C PHE A 194 20.08 -13.28 -20.27
N GLY A 195 19.82 -13.23 -18.99
CA GLY A 195 20.86 -13.05 -17.98
C GLY A 195 21.70 -14.34 -17.90
N GLY A 196 23.01 -14.27 -18.16
CA GLY A 196 23.90 -15.44 -18.16
C GLY A 196 23.76 -16.31 -16.89
N GLU A 197 24.23 -17.55 -16.96
CA GLU A 197 24.17 -18.53 -15.85
C GLU A 197 24.60 -17.88 -14.52
N GLY A 198 23.70 -17.91 -13.52
CA GLY A 198 23.94 -17.40 -12.18
C GLY A 198 23.53 -15.95 -11.93
N SER A 199 23.02 -15.18 -12.92
CA SER A 199 22.54 -13.82 -12.69
C SER A 199 21.02 -13.74 -12.57
N SER A 200 20.52 -12.95 -11.61
CA SER A 200 19.09 -12.63 -11.56
C SER A 200 18.66 -11.98 -12.86
N GLY A 201 17.53 -12.37 -13.42
CA GLY A 201 17.00 -11.80 -14.67
C GLY A 201 16.59 -10.32 -14.55
N PHE A 202 16.89 -9.67 -13.43
CA PHE A 202 16.50 -8.29 -13.14
C PHE A 202 17.70 -7.35 -13.18
N ARG A 203 17.50 -6.15 -13.72
CA ARG A 203 18.47 -5.06 -13.71
C ARG A 203 17.77 -3.78 -13.29
N HIS A 204 18.44 -2.98 -12.47
CA HIS A 204 17.94 -1.72 -11.96
C HIS A 204 18.92 -0.60 -12.34
N TYR A 205 18.43 0.37 -13.08
CA TYR A 205 19.23 1.48 -13.58
C TYR A 205 18.74 2.77 -12.96
N HIS A 206 19.60 3.43 -12.20
CA HIS A 206 19.27 4.74 -11.65
C HIS A 206 19.26 5.81 -12.74
N ILE A 207 18.21 6.62 -12.77
CA ILE A 207 18.16 7.79 -13.65
C ILE A 207 19.00 8.88 -13.01
N LYS A 208 20.13 9.19 -13.62
CA LYS A 208 21.06 10.21 -13.15
C LYS A 208 20.78 11.56 -13.78
N GLU A 209 21.21 12.64 -13.09
CA GLU A 209 21.08 14.02 -13.56
C GLU A 209 22.46 14.60 -13.88
N THR A 210 22.54 15.47 -14.91
CA THR A 210 23.77 16.22 -15.20
C THR A 210 23.93 17.39 -14.25
N ALA A 211 25.17 17.78 -13.96
CA ALA A 211 25.48 18.96 -13.15
C ALA A 211 25.25 20.30 -13.89
N THR A 212 24.98 20.27 -15.19
CA THR A 212 24.83 21.44 -16.05
C THR A 212 23.41 21.99 -16.04
N SER A 213 23.24 23.31 -16.28
CA SER A 213 21.95 23.94 -16.49
C SER A 213 21.76 24.20 -18.01
N PRO A 214 20.61 23.81 -18.64
CA PRO A 214 19.50 23.09 -18.03
C PRO A 214 19.87 21.63 -17.70
N LYS A 215 19.33 21.12 -16.60
CA LYS A 215 19.57 19.73 -16.18
C LYS A 215 19.06 18.75 -17.23
N LYS A 216 19.88 17.73 -17.51
CA LYS A 216 19.53 16.62 -18.37
C LYS A 216 19.56 15.33 -17.57
N TYR A 217 18.85 14.32 -18.03
CA TYR A 217 18.68 13.02 -17.39
C TYR A 217 19.23 11.92 -18.27
N TYR A 218 19.83 10.89 -17.68
CA TYR A 218 20.41 9.79 -18.45
C TYR A 218 20.42 8.47 -17.66
N LEU A 219 20.39 7.36 -18.37
CA LEU A 219 20.72 6.02 -17.86
C LEU A 219 22.18 5.67 -18.19
N ALA A 220 22.62 5.99 -19.42
CA ALA A 220 24.00 5.87 -19.84
C ALA A 220 24.52 7.28 -20.22
N GLU A 221 25.70 7.67 -19.74
CA GLU A 221 26.24 9.04 -19.85
C GLU A 221 26.33 9.60 -21.28
N LYS A 222 26.48 8.71 -22.27
CA LYS A 222 26.54 9.10 -23.67
C LYS A 222 25.24 9.66 -24.25
N HIS A 223 24.11 9.46 -23.57
CA HIS A 223 22.78 9.81 -24.07
C HIS A 223 21.98 10.52 -22.98
N ALA A 224 22.08 11.86 -22.96
CA ALA A 224 21.39 12.71 -22.00
C ALA A 224 20.18 13.43 -22.63
N PHE A 225 19.04 13.44 -21.93
CA PHE A 225 17.74 13.90 -22.41
C PHE A 225 17.16 14.98 -21.52
N GLY A 226 16.25 15.79 -22.05
CA GLY A 226 15.58 16.86 -21.30
C GLY A 226 14.57 16.37 -20.27
N SER A 227 14.11 15.12 -20.38
CA SER A 227 13.09 14.56 -19.50
C SER A 227 13.18 13.05 -19.39
N ILE A 228 12.60 12.49 -18.32
CA ILE A 228 12.53 11.04 -18.09
C ILE A 228 11.72 10.32 -19.18
N PRO A 229 10.55 10.81 -19.62
CA PRO A 229 9.83 10.19 -20.73
C PRO A 229 10.65 10.08 -22.03
N GLU A 230 11.48 11.07 -22.35
CA GLU A 230 12.37 10.99 -23.51
C GLU A 230 13.41 9.87 -23.37
N ILE A 231 13.93 9.63 -22.16
CA ILE A 231 14.80 8.48 -21.87
C ILE A 231 14.06 7.18 -22.19
N ILE A 232 12.86 7.04 -21.68
CA ILE A 232 12.07 5.81 -21.87
C ILE A 232 11.78 5.59 -23.35
N GLU A 233 11.36 6.62 -24.06
CA GLU A 233 11.07 6.52 -25.51
C GLU A 233 12.32 6.13 -26.31
N TYR A 234 13.46 6.74 -26.02
CA TYR A 234 14.72 6.39 -26.65
C TYR A 234 15.11 4.92 -26.41
N HIS A 235 15.00 4.46 -25.16
CA HIS A 235 15.39 3.10 -24.79
C HIS A 235 14.36 2.03 -25.18
N LYS A 236 13.16 2.39 -25.59
CA LYS A 236 12.25 1.46 -26.29
C LYS A 236 12.81 1.01 -27.64
N HIS A 237 13.58 1.86 -28.28
CA HIS A 237 14.16 1.60 -29.59
C HIS A 237 15.64 1.19 -29.52
N ASN A 238 16.38 1.63 -28.50
CA ASN A 238 17.82 1.45 -28.38
C ASN A 238 18.18 0.87 -27.01
N ALA A 239 18.93 -0.22 -26.95
CA ALA A 239 19.44 -0.75 -25.69
C ALA A 239 20.45 0.22 -25.04
N ALA A 240 21.43 0.71 -25.83
CA ALA A 240 22.36 1.80 -25.50
C ALA A 240 22.89 1.78 -24.04
N GLY A 241 23.48 0.64 -23.64
CA GLY A 241 24.00 0.42 -22.28
C GLY A 241 23.08 -0.35 -21.33
N LEU A 242 21.83 -0.57 -21.71
CA LEU A 242 20.94 -1.50 -21.00
C LEU A 242 21.19 -2.94 -21.50
N VAL A 243 20.88 -3.92 -20.65
CA VAL A 243 20.99 -5.35 -21.00
C VAL A 243 20.08 -5.75 -22.16
N THR A 244 18.91 -5.10 -22.28
CA THR A 244 17.96 -5.24 -23.39
C THR A 244 17.17 -3.94 -23.55
N ARG A 245 16.41 -3.80 -24.65
CA ARG A 245 15.53 -2.65 -24.87
C ARG A 245 14.32 -2.72 -23.93
N LEU A 246 13.77 -1.54 -23.59
CA LEU A 246 12.50 -1.42 -22.88
C LEU A 246 11.35 -1.77 -23.84
N ARG A 247 10.70 -2.92 -23.67
CA ARG A 247 9.69 -3.40 -24.62
C ARG A 247 8.27 -3.34 -24.08
N TYR A 248 8.06 -3.89 -22.88
CA TYR A 248 6.73 -4.07 -22.30
C TYR A 248 6.64 -3.33 -20.99
N PRO A 249 5.89 -2.21 -20.95
CA PRO A 249 5.64 -1.53 -19.68
C PRO A 249 4.80 -2.43 -18.76
N VAL A 250 5.30 -2.63 -17.55
CA VAL A 250 4.62 -3.39 -16.50
C VAL A 250 4.15 -2.40 -15.44
N SER A 251 2.88 -2.43 -15.13
CA SER A 251 2.28 -1.52 -14.15
C SER A 251 1.69 -2.30 -12.98
N THR A 252 1.58 -1.62 -11.85
CA THR A 252 0.83 -2.11 -10.67
C THR A 252 -0.67 -2.31 -10.95
N LYS A 253 -1.15 -1.89 -12.12
CA LYS A 253 -2.52 -2.10 -12.62
C LYS A 253 -2.71 -3.47 -13.29
N GLY A 254 -1.83 -4.44 -13.00
CA GLY A 254 -2.09 -5.85 -13.33
C GLY A 254 -3.41 -6.26 -12.71
N LYS A 255 -4.25 -7.00 -13.48
CA LYS A 255 -5.57 -7.54 -13.17
C LYS A 255 -5.89 -7.47 -11.68
N ASN A 256 -6.43 -6.33 -11.25
CA ASN A 256 -6.77 -6.12 -9.85
C ASN A 256 -7.71 -7.24 -9.43
N ALA A 257 -7.22 -8.12 -8.57
CA ALA A 257 -8.13 -8.71 -7.61
C ALA A 257 -8.90 -7.51 -7.01
N PRO A 258 -10.22 -7.53 -7.02
CA PRO A 258 -10.98 -6.37 -6.61
C PRO A 258 -10.54 -5.99 -5.20
N THR A 259 -9.88 -4.87 -5.07
CA THR A 259 -9.79 -4.18 -3.80
C THR A 259 -11.24 -3.90 -3.42
N THR A 260 -11.80 -4.68 -2.49
CA THR A 260 -13.20 -4.58 -2.09
C THR A 260 -14.16 -4.47 -3.28
N ALA A 261 -14.28 -5.51 -4.11
CA ALA A 261 -15.20 -5.53 -5.23
C ALA A 261 -16.63 -5.33 -4.74
N GLY A 262 -17.09 -4.09 -4.81
CA GLY A 262 -18.49 -3.75 -4.59
C GLY A 262 -18.92 -3.59 -3.13
N PHE A 263 -17.99 -3.44 -2.18
CA PHE A 263 -18.36 -2.92 -0.87
C PHE A 263 -18.58 -1.41 -0.98
N SER A 264 -19.83 -1.01 -1.13
CA SER A 264 -20.22 0.28 -0.57
C SER A 264 -19.94 0.23 0.93
N TYR A 265 -19.55 1.33 1.52
CA TYR A 265 -19.23 1.53 2.94
C TYR A 265 -20.31 1.00 3.92
N GLU A 266 -21.45 0.52 3.41
CA GLU A 266 -22.64 0.08 4.13
C GLU A 266 -22.84 -1.46 4.12
N LYS A 267 -22.01 -2.23 3.37
CA LYS A 267 -22.21 -3.69 3.23
C LYS A 267 -20.97 -4.47 3.66
N TRP A 268 -20.64 -4.42 4.94
CA TRP A 268 -19.66 -5.29 5.56
C TRP A 268 -20.19 -6.74 5.77
N GLU A 269 -21.48 -6.93 5.74
CA GLU A 269 -22.15 -8.22 5.86
C GLU A 269 -22.23 -8.90 4.49
N ILE A 270 -21.71 -10.13 4.40
CA ILE A 270 -21.80 -10.97 3.22
C ILE A 270 -22.98 -11.93 3.42
N ASN A 271 -23.84 -12.05 2.40
CA ASN A 271 -24.87 -13.07 2.42
C ASN A 271 -24.22 -14.45 2.26
N PRO A 272 -24.45 -15.41 3.19
CA PRO A 272 -23.88 -16.75 3.11
C PRO A 272 -24.20 -17.49 1.81
N SER A 273 -25.34 -17.18 1.17
CA SER A 273 -25.72 -17.78 -0.13
C SER A 273 -24.79 -17.37 -1.28
N GLU A 274 -24.01 -16.30 -1.12
CA GLU A 274 -22.99 -15.89 -2.10
C GLU A 274 -21.69 -16.69 -1.97
N LEU A 275 -21.56 -17.52 -0.91
CA LEU A 275 -20.37 -18.32 -0.63
C LEU A 275 -20.55 -19.77 -1.08
N THR A 276 -19.60 -20.29 -1.83
CA THR A 276 -19.50 -21.71 -2.17
C THR A 276 -18.31 -22.28 -1.44
N PHE A 277 -18.54 -23.28 -0.59
CA PHE A 277 -17.49 -23.97 0.15
C PHE A 277 -16.81 -25.02 -0.72
N MET A 278 -15.48 -25.09 -0.60
CA MET A 278 -14.66 -26.09 -1.29
C MET A 278 -13.93 -26.96 -0.24
N ARG A 279 -12.62 -27.11 -0.36
CA ARG A 279 -11.83 -27.95 0.55
C ARG A 279 -11.45 -27.23 1.83
N GLU A 280 -11.25 -27.96 2.90
CA GLU A 280 -10.65 -27.47 4.12
C GLU A 280 -9.17 -27.11 3.90
N LEU A 281 -8.75 -25.96 4.43
CA LEU A 281 -7.36 -25.47 4.38
C LEU A 281 -6.63 -25.79 5.68
N GLY A 282 -7.36 -25.86 6.79
CA GLY A 282 -6.82 -26.15 8.10
C GLY A 282 -7.73 -25.68 9.22
N SER A 283 -7.29 -25.91 10.44
CA SER A 283 -7.95 -25.41 11.65
C SER A 283 -6.97 -24.59 12.48
N GLY A 284 -7.46 -23.52 13.06
CA GLY A 284 -6.70 -22.63 13.93
C GLY A 284 -7.40 -22.37 15.26
N LEU A 285 -6.89 -21.39 16.00
CA LEU A 285 -7.42 -20.98 17.28
C LEU A 285 -8.93 -20.64 17.23
N PHE A 286 -9.34 -19.97 16.18
CA PHE A 286 -10.72 -19.48 16.02
C PHE A 286 -11.68 -20.52 15.42
N GLY A 287 -11.19 -21.54 14.74
CA GLY A 287 -12.01 -22.55 14.08
C GLY A 287 -11.44 -23.09 12.79
N VAL A 288 -12.29 -23.62 11.93
CA VAL A 288 -11.93 -24.24 10.67
C VAL A 288 -11.87 -23.19 9.56
N VAL A 289 -10.83 -23.25 8.73
CA VAL A 289 -10.66 -22.40 7.55
C VAL A 289 -10.85 -23.24 6.30
N ARG A 290 -11.70 -22.78 5.38
CA ARG A 290 -11.98 -23.45 4.12
C ARG A 290 -11.69 -22.52 2.94
N LEU A 291 -11.20 -23.13 1.85
CA LEU A 291 -11.23 -22.49 0.55
C LEU A 291 -12.68 -22.41 0.08
N GLY A 292 -13.06 -21.30 -0.49
CA GLY A 292 -14.36 -21.12 -1.10
C GLY A 292 -14.32 -20.18 -2.30
N LYS A 293 -15.48 -19.95 -2.87
CA LYS A 293 -15.71 -18.90 -3.86
C LYS A 293 -16.77 -17.94 -3.37
N TRP A 294 -16.54 -16.68 -3.54
CA TRP A 294 -17.51 -15.63 -3.32
C TRP A 294 -18.06 -15.15 -4.66
N ARG A 295 -19.41 -15.08 -4.76
CA ARG A 295 -20.11 -14.76 -6.01
C ARG A 295 -19.68 -15.62 -7.20
N ALA A 296 -19.40 -16.90 -6.94
CA ALA A 296 -18.91 -17.88 -7.91
C ALA A 296 -17.61 -17.52 -8.66
N GLN A 297 -17.08 -16.33 -8.44
CA GLN A 297 -15.96 -15.75 -9.21
C GLN A 297 -14.66 -15.66 -8.41
N TYR A 298 -14.72 -15.20 -7.15
CA TYR A 298 -13.53 -14.87 -6.39
C TYR A 298 -13.16 -16.00 -5.42
N LYS A 299 -11.93 -16.50 -5.52
CA LYS A 299 -11.37 -17.41 -4.49
C LYS A 299 -11.21 -16.66 -3.18
N VAL A 300 -11.71 -17.24 -2.12
CA VAL A 300 -11.68 -16.66 -0.77
C VAL A 300 -11.29 -17.72 0.27
N ALA A 301 -10.75 -17.28 1.39
CA ALA A 301 -10.64 -18.08 2.59
C ALA A 301 -11.84 -17.75 3.51
N ILE A 302 -12.54 -18.77 3.94
CA ILE A 302 -13.72 -18.66 4.81
C ILE A 302 -13.37 -19.29 6.14
N LYS A 303 -13.26 -18.46 7.18
CA LYS A 303 -12.96 -18.87 8.54
C LYS A 303 -14.27 -18.98 9.32
N ALA A 304 -14.65 -20.18 9.69
CA ALA A 304 -15.79 -20.44 10.57
C ALA A 304 -15.35 -20.30 12.04
N ILE A 305 -15.94 -19.34 12.74
CA ILE A 305 -15.58 -19.07 14.14
C ILE A 305 -16.30 -20.05 15.06
N ARG A 306 -15.54 -20.81 15.83
CA ARG A 306 -16.10 -21.74 16.81
C ARG A 306 -16.86 -20.95 17.87
N GLU A 307 -18.05 -21.40 18.22
CA GLU A 307 -18.84 -20.82 19.29
C GLU A 307 -18.05 -20.78 20.61
N GLY A 308 -18.07 -19.64 21.30
CA GLY A 308 -17.30 -19.41 22.52
C GLY A 308 -15.79 -19.21 22.33
N ALA A 309 -15.26 -19.22 21.09
CA ALA A 309 -13.84 -18.93 20.85
C ALA A 309 -13.49 -17.43 20.84
N MET A 310 -14.49 -16.58 20.66
CA MET A 310 -14.30 -15.13 20.46
C MET A 310 -15.44 -14.34 21.11
N CYS A 311 -15.14 -13.13 21.57
CA CYS A 311 -16.14 -12.14 21.93
C CYS A 311 -16.74 -11.54 20.64
N GLU A 312 -17.86 -12.10 20.19
CA GLU A 312 -18.42 -11.82 18.87
C GLU A 312 -18.90 -10.37 18.72
N GLU A 313 -19.58 -9.82 19.74
CA GLU A 313 -20.13 -8.47 19.69
C GLU A 313 -19.03 -7.41 19.52
N ASP A 314 -17.99 -7.51 20.33
CA ASP A 314 -16.84 -6.61 20.26
C ASP A 314 -16.10 -6.76 18.92
N PHE A 315 -15.97 -8.00 18.41
CA PHE A 315 -15.36 -8.27 17.12
C PHE A 315 -16.14 -7.64 15.97
N ILE A 316 -17.47 -7.73 15.97
CA ILE A 316 -18.33 -7.19 14.89
C ILE A 316 -18.11 -5.67 14.75
N GLU A 317 -18.03 -4.93 15.85
CA GLU A 317 -17.78 -3.48 15.81
C GLU A 317 -16.39 -3.15 15.27
N GLU A 318 -15.38 -3.90 15.66
CA GLU A 318 -14.01 -3.69 15.19
C GLU A 318 -13.81 -4.17 13.74
N ALA A 319 -14.52 -5.21 13.29
CA ALA A 319 -14.47 -5.68 11.92
C ALA A 319 -14.79 -4.57 10.92
N LYS A 320 -15.70 -3.67 11.27
CA LYS A 320 -16.01 -2.46 10.47
C LYS A 320 -14.79 -1.55 10.31
N VAL A 321 -13.93 -1.45 11.33
CA VAL A 321 -12.67 -0.71 11.27
C VAL A 321 -11.63 -1.48 10.45
N MET A 322 -11.49 -2.79 10.72
CA MET A 322 -10.53 -3.65 10.02
C MET A 322 -10.77 -3.70 8.51
N MET A 323 -12.02 -3.66 8.08
CA MET A 323 -12.38 -3.62 6.65
C MET A 323 -11.89 -2.36 5.92
N LYS A 324 -11.65 -1.27 6.65
CA LYS A 324 -11.11 -0.03 6.07
C LYS A 324 -9.61 -0.11 5.84
N LEU A 325 -8.93 -1.04 6.50
CA LEU A 325 -7.49 -1.25 6.36
C LEU A 325 -7.23 -2.00 5.05
N THR A 326 -6.67 -1.32 4.08
CA THR A 326 -6.35 -1.87 2.76
C THR A 326 -4.91 -1.55 2.42
N HIS A 327 -4.09 -2.59 2.31
CA HIS A 327 -2.69 -2.48 1.93
C HIS A 327 -2.23 -3.74 1.18
N PRO A 328 -1.34 -3.66 0.17
CA PRO A 328 -0.87 -4.82 -0.59
C PRO A 328 -0.18 -5.91 0.25
N LYS A 329 0.31 -5.56 1.44
CA LYS A 329 1.00 -6.47 2.38
C LYS A 329 0.14 -6.85 3.59
N LEU A 330 -1.16 -6.56 3.56
CA LEU A 330 -2.15 -7.07 4.51
C LEU A 330 -3.09 -8.02 3.79
N VAL A 331 -3.43 -9.13 4.42
CA VAL A 331 -4.51 -10.00 3.95
C VAL A 331 -5.82 -9.23 4.04
N GLN A 332 -6.48 -9.07 2.89
CA GLN A 332 -7.70 -8.27 2.81
C GLN A 332 -8.87 -8.99 3.48
N LEU A 333 -9.53 -8.31 4.41
CA LEU A 333 -10.83 -8.72 4.93
C LEU A 333 -11.90 -8.27 3.94
N TYR A 334 -12.66 -9.21 3.37
CA TYR A 334 -13.75 -8.90 2.44
C TYR A 334 -15.07 -8.65 3.15
N GLY A 335 -15.34 -9.33 4.23
CA GLY A 335 -16.54 -9.17 5.03
C GLY A 335 -16.75 -10.29 6.01
N VAL A 336 -17.89 -10.25 6.66
CA VAL A 336 -18.29 -11.22 7.68
C VAL A 336 -19.73 -11.67 7.43
N CYS A 337 -20.09 -12.88 7.90
CA CYS A 337 -21.45 -13.39 7.92
C CYS A 337 -21.82 -13.56 9.39
N THR A 338 -22.66 -12.67 9.93
CA THR A 338 -23.03 -12.66 11.36
C THR A 338 -24.47 -13.07 11.61
N GLN A 339 -25.29 -13.15 10.55
CA GLN A 339 -26.71 -13.50 10.65
C GLN A 339 -26.96 -14.98 10.98
N GLN A 340 -25.90 -15.77 11.03
CA GLN A 340 -25.97 -17.21 11.31
C GLN A 340 -24.84 -17.64 12.24
N LYS A 341 -24.96 -18.84 12.79
CA LYS A 341 -23.90 -19.53 13.54
C LYS A 341 -23.43 -20.78 12.76
N PRO A 342 -22.12 -21.02 12.70
CA PRO A 342 -21.02 -20.17 13.16
C PRO A 342 -20.89 -18.89 12.32
N ILE A 343 -20.33 -17.83 12.91
CA ILE A 343 -19.94 -16.62 12.18
C ILE A 343 -18.84 -16.97 11.18
N TYR A 344 -18.93 -16.43 9.95
CA TYR A 344 -17.85 -16.53 8.97
C TYR A 344 -17.09 -15.22 8.83
N ILE A 345 -15.77 -15.33 8.74
CA ILE A 345 -14.88 -14.24 8.33
C ILE A 345 -14.37 -14.60 6.94
N VAL A 346 -14.62 -13.74 5.97
CA VAL A 346 -14.25 -13.95 4.56
C VAL A 346 -13.08 -13.06 4.21
N THR A 347 -11.97 -13.66 3.81
CA THR A 347 -10.73 -12.96 3.51
C THR A 347 -10.18 -13.34 2.15
N GLU A 348 -9.19 -12.59 1.69
CA GLU A 348 -8.33 -12.94 0.58
C GLU A 348 -7.76 -14.35 0.77
N PHE A 349 -7.75 -15.14 -0.31
CA PHE A 349 -7.11 -16.47 -0.31
C PHE A 349 -5.62 -16.35 -0.67
N MET A 350 -4.80 -17.03 0.11
CA MET A 350 -3.35 -17.05 -0.04
C MET A 350 -2.88 -18.48 -0.34
N GLU A 351 -2.44 -18.72 -1.57
CA GLU A 351 -2.28 -20.05 -2.17
C GLU A 351 -1.23 -20.91 -1.50
N ARG A 352 -0.17 -20.30 -0.96
CA ARG A 352 0.95 -21.02 -0.35
C ARG A 352 0.84 -21.19 1.16
N GLY A 353 -0.27 -20.74 1.76
CA GLY A 353 -0.57 -20.91 3.17
C GLY A 353 0.29 -20.04 4.10
N CYS A 354 0.48 -20.46 5.35
CA CYS A 354 1.20 -19.66 6.33
C CYS A 354 2.72 -19.64 6.09
N LEU A 355 3.33 -18.49 6.38
CA LEU A 355 4.77 -18.29 6.21
C LEU A 355 5.60 -19.30 6.97
N LEU A 356 5.21 -19.66 8.20
CA LEU A 356 5.96 -20.63 9.01
C LEU A 356 6.09 -21.99 8.31
N ASN A 357 4.98 -22.52 7.81
CA ASN A 357 4.99 -23.80 7.09
C ASN A 357 5.70 -23.68 5.74
N PHE A 358 5.53 -22.57 5.04
CA PHE A 358 6.23 -22.28 3.79
C PHE A 358 7.76 -22.30 3.97
N LEU A 359 8.27 -21.70 5.04
CA LEU A 359 9.68 -21.71 5.39
C LEU A 359 10.17 -23.14 5.70
N ARG A 360 9.43 -23.88 6.54
CA ARG A 360 9.80 -25.23 6.98
C ARG A 360 9.83 -26.24 5.83
N GLN A 361 8.90 -26.14 4.89
CA GLN A 361 8.81 -27.05 3.74
C GLN A 361 9.93 -26.85 2.72
N ARG A 362 10.60 -25.70 2.75
CA ARG A 362 11.61 -25.30 1.75
C ARG A 362 12.94 -24.90 2.37
N GLN A 363 13.26 -25.46 3.53
CA GLN A 363 14.55 -25.21 4.20
C GLN A 363 15.73 -25.52 3.26
N GLY A 364 16.73 -24.63 3.26
CA GLY A 364 17.91 -24.75 2.42
C GLY A 364 17.73 -24.25 0.97
N HIS A 365 16.53 -23.83 0.58
CA HIS A 365 16.24 -23.35 -0.79
C HIS A 365 16.03 -21.84 -0.88
N PHE A 366 16.20 -21.11 0.21
CA PHE A 366 16.05 -19.65 0.22
C PHE A 366 17.40 -18.96 0.13
N SER A 367 17.52 -18.01 -0.79
CA SER A 367 18.62 -17.04 -0.74
C SER A 367 18.39 -16.02 0.39
N ARG A 368 19.45 -15.35 0.81
CA ARG A 368 19.35 -14.27 1.80
C ARG A 368 18.41 -13.15 1.33
N ASP A 369 18.49 -12.80 0.05
CA ASP A 369 17.64 -11.76 -0.55
C ASP A 369 16.16 -12.15 -0.50
N MET A 370 15.84 -13.42 -0.76
CA MET A 370 14.46 -13.91 -0.62
C MET A 370 13.95 -13.79 0.83
N LEU A 371 14.77 -14.16 1.81
CA LEU A 371 14.42 -14.06 3.24
C LEU A 371 14.27 -12.58 3.66
N LEU A 372 15.17 -11.71 3.19
CA LEU A 372 15.09 -10.28 3.48
C LEU A 372 13.85 -9.65 2.84
N SER A 373 13.52 -10.04 1.61
CA SER A 373 12.29 -9.60 0.93
C SER A 373 11.02 -9.99 1.69
N MET A 374 10.98 -11.18 2.30
CA MET A 374 9.85 -11.60 3.14
C MET A 374 9.72 -10.70 4.38
N CYS A 375 10.84 -10.34 5.01
CA CYS A 375 10.85 -9.41 6.14
C CYS A 375 10.39 -8.00 5.72
N GLN A 376 10.81 -7.55 4.55
CA GLN A 376 10.40 -6.26 3.97
C GLN A 376 8.88 -6.22 3.74
N ASP A 377 8.32 -7.28 3.14
CA ASP A 377 6.87 -7.40 2.93
C ASP A 377 6.08 -7.24 4.23
N VAL A 378 6.50 -7.95 5.29
CA VAL A 378 5.86 -7.85 6.61
C VAL A 378 6.04 -6.45 7.20
N CYS A 379 7.23 -5.86 7.08
CA CYS A 379 7.50 -4.53 7.59
C CYS A 379 6.64 -3.45 6.92
N GLU A 380 6.44 -3.54 5.59
CA GLU A 380 5.53 -2.65 4.86
C GLU A 380 4.08 -2.74 5.39
N GLY A 381 3.58 -3.95 5.61
CA GLY A 381 2.26 -4.17 6.18
C GLY A 381 2.13 -3.60 7.59
N MET A 382 3.16 -3.79 8.42
CA MET A 382 3.21 -3.31 9.80
C MET A 382 3.39 -1.78 9.89
N GLU A 383 4.15 -1.16 8.98
CA GLU A 383 4.25 0.30 8.87
C GLU A 383 2.86 0.90 8.61
N TYR A 384 2.12 0.30 7.68
CA TYR A 384 0.76 0.74 7.39
C TYR A 384 -0.16 0.62 8.62
N LEU A 385 -0.09 -0.47 9.38
CA LEU A 385 -0.87 -0.64 10.61
C LEU A 385 -0.48 0.40 11.67
N GLU A 386 0.82 0.61 11.89
CA GLU A 386 1.34 1.60 12.85
C GLU A 386 0.85 3.01 12.51
N ARG A 387 0.97 3.42 11.25
CA ARG A 387 0.51 4.73 10.76
C ARG A 387 -1.00 4.94 10.92
N ASN A 388 -1.79 3.86 10.87
CA ASN A 388 -3.22 3.88 11.12
C ASN A 388 -3.58 3.63 12.59
N SER A 389 -2.60 3.68 13.51
CA SER A 389 -2.78 3.46 14.96
C SER A 389 -3.40 2.11 15.30
N PHE A 390 -3.11 1.08 14.51
CA PHE A 390 -3.61 -0.27 14.69
C PHE A 390 -2.50 -1.19 15.22
N ILE A 391 -2.77 -1.91 16.31
CA ILE A 391 -1.83 -2.83 16.96
C ILE A 391 -2.19 -4.26 16.58
N HIS A 392 -1.22 -5.04 16.08
CA HIS A 392 -1.44 -6.44 15.70
C HIS A 392 -1.67 -7.35 16.89
N ARG A 393 -0.82 -7.27 17.91
CA ARG A 393 -0.80 -8.00 19.18
C ARG A 393 -0.33 -9.45 19.12
N ASP A 394 -0.30 -10.09 17.97
CA ASP A 394 0.19 -11.48 17.81
C ASP A 394 0.95 -11.65 16.50
N LEU A 395 1.91 -10.76 16.23
CA LEU A 395 2.75 -10.83 15.04
C LEU A 395 3.76 -11.97 15.17
N ALA A 396 3.67 -12.94 14.26
CA ALA A 396 4.55 -14.12 14.17
C ALA A 396 4.47 -14.72 12.76
N ALA A 397 5.43 -15.54 12.38
CA ALA A 397 5.42 -16.19 11.06
C ALA A 397 4.18 -17.07 10.82
N ARG A 398 3.58 -17.63 11.87
CA ARG A 398 2.32 -18.38 11.78
C ARG A 398 1.11 -17.52 11.39
N ASN A 399 1.17 -16.20 11.64
CA ASN A 399 0.12 -15.20 11.35
C ASN A 399 0.46 -14.34 10.12
N CYS A 400 1.37 -14.77 9.29
CA CYS A 400 1.63 -14.24 7.95
C CYS A 400 1.31 -15.30 6.92
N LEU A 401 0.78 -14.89 5.78
CA LEU A 401 0.40 -15.79 4.68
C LEU A 401 1.19 -15.44 3.42
N VAL A 402 1.36 -16.44 2.55
CA VAL A 402 2.13 -16.31 1.30
C VAL A 402 1.20 -16.57 0.12
N ASN A 403 1.17 -15.67 -0.85
CA ASN A 403 0.38 -15.84 -2.07
C ASN A 403 1.13 -16.66 -3.15
N GLU A 404 0.47 -16.89 -4.28
CA GLU A 404 1.03 -17.64 -5.41
C GLU A 404 2.34 -17.03 -5.92
N ALA A 405 2.45 -15.72 -5.95
CA ALA A 405 3.64 -14.99 -6.40
C ALA A 405 4.78 -14.95 -5.36
N GLY A 406 4.57 -15.48 -4.14
CA GLY A 406 5.55 -15.48 -3.07
C GLY A 406 5.55 -14.22 -2.20
N VAL A 407 4.57 -13.33 -2.35
CA VAL A 407 4.40 -12.16 -1.48
C VAL A 407 3.91 -12.60 -0.12
N VAL A 408 4.53 -12.07 0.92
CA VAL A 408 4.10 -12.27 2.30
C VAL A 408 3.15 -11.16 2.70
N LYS A 409 2.01 -11.53 3.30
CA LYS A 409 1.05 -10.59 3.84
C LYS A 409 0.76 -10.87 5.30
N VAL A 410 0.61 -9.82 6.08
CA VAL A 410 0.23 -9.89 7.49
C VAL A 410 -1.25 -10.25 7.59
N SER A 411 -1.57 -11.22 8.44
CA SER A 411 -2.93 -11.75 8.65
C SER A 411 -3.33 -11.68 10.12
N ASP A 412 -4.61 -11.81 10.40
CA ASP A 412 -5.20 -11.91 11.75
C ASP A 412 -4.85 -10.73 12.69
N PHE A 413 -4.54 -9.56 12.13
CA PHE A 413 -4.20 -8.35 12.89
C PHE A 413 -5.38 -7.91 13.78
N GLY A 414 -5.07 -7.64 15.06
CA GLY A 414 -6.03 -7.23 16.08
C GLY A 414 -6.94 -8.34 16.63
N MET A 415 -6.95 -9.53 16.03
CA MET A 415 -7.84 -10.65 16.40
C MET A 415 -7.58 -11.19 17.81
N ALA A 416 -6.35 -11.08 18.31
CA ALA A 416 -5.96 -11.60 19.63
C ALA A 416 -6.77 -10.97 20.79
N ARG A 417 -7.32 -9.77 20.60
CA ARG A 417 -8.15 -9.07 21.61
C ARG A 417 -9.47 -9.76 21.92
N TYR A 418 -10.00 -10.53 20.97
CA TYR A 418 -11.34 -11.11 21.04
C TYR A 418 -11.34 -12.58 21.46
N VAL A 419 -10.17 -13.16 21.68
CA VAL A 419 -10.03 -14.56 22.11
C VAL A 419 -10.52 -14.70 23.54
N LEU A 420 -11.43 -15.65 23.78
CA LEU A 420 -11.97 -15.94 25.12
C LEU A 420 -11.22 -17.09 25.83
N ASP A 421 -10.22 -17.70 25.20
CA ASP A 421 -9.39 -18.75 25.81
C ASP A 421 -8.39 -18.15 26.81
N ASP A 422 -8.60 -18.38 28.10
CA ASP A 422 -7.72 -17.88 29.18
C ASP A 422 -6.29 -18.39 29.05
N GLN A 423 -6.07 -19.57 28.47
CA GLN A 423 -4.73 -20.09 28.24
C GLN A 423 -3.97 -19.32 27.16
N TYR A 424 -4.68 -18.63 26.28
CA TYR A 424 -4.11 -17.79 25.23
C TYR A 424 -4.01 -16.31 25.66
N THR A 425 -4.96 -15.80 26.42
CA THR A 425 -5.03 -14.39 26.82
C THR A 425 -4.24 -14.07 28.08
N SER A 426 -4.07 -15.03 28.98
CA SER A 426 -3.27 -14.87 30.19
C SER A 426 -1.80 -15.11 29.93
N SER A 427 -0.93 -14.22 30.40
CA SER A 427 0.53 -14.38 30.30
C SER A 427 1.08 -15.63 30.99
N SER A 428 0.32 -16.20 31.94
CA SER A 428 0.59 -17.49 32.59
C SER A 428 0.00 -18.67 31.81
N GLY A 429 -0.85 -18.43 30.81
CA GLY A 429 -1.49 -19.48 30.01
C GLY A 429 -0.50 -20.22 29.09
N ALA A 430 -0.70 -21.52 28.94
CA ALA A 430 0.20 -22.36 28.13
C ALA A 430 0.24 -21.98 26.64
N LYS A 431 -0.83 -21.38 26.13
CA LYS A 431 -0.98 -20.96 24.73
C LYS A 431 -0.60 -19.50 24.49
N PHE A 432 -0.33 -18.71 25.54
CA PHE A 432 0.07 -17.32 25.38
C PHE A 432 1.39 -17.22 24.60
N PRO A 433 1.52 -16.32 23.60
CA PRO A 433 2.68 -16.27 22.70
C PRO A 433 3.91 -15.59 23.37
N VAL A 434 4.30 -16.03 24.56
CA VAL A 434 5.40 -15.47 25.38
C VAL A 434 6.67 -15.27 24.59
N LYS A 435 7.03 -16.22 23.74
CA LYS A 435 8.30 -16.23 22.97
C LYS A 435 8.38 -15.11 21.91
N TRP A 436 7.26 -14.46 21.60
CA TRP A 436 7.16 -13.32 20.69
C TRP A 436 6.92 -11.99 21.38
N CYS A 437 6.71 -12.00 22.71
CA CYS A 437 6.30 -10.84 23.46
C CYS A 437 7.45 -10.16 24.21
N PRO A 438 7.44 -8.83 24.31
CA PRO A 438 8.37 -8.08 25.14
C PRO A 438 7.98 -8.13 26.63
N PRO A 439 8.90 -7.73 27.53
CA PRO A 439 8.65 -7.73 28.97
C PRO A 439 7.41 -6.98 29.43
N GLU A 440 7.12 -5.81 28.86
CA GLU A 440 5.94 -5.02 29.21
C GLU A 440 4.61 -5.71 28.86
N VAL A 441 4.63 -6.63 27.89
CA VAL A 441 3.44 -7.39 27.51
C VAL A 441 3.23 -8.57 28.47
N PHE A 442 4.24 -9.42 28.67
CA PHE A 442 4.02 -10.59 29.54
C PHE A 442 3.95 -10.23 31.05
N ASN A 443 4.52 -9.09 31.47
CA ASN A 443 4.42 -8.63 32.86
C ASN A 443 3.18 -7.76 33.14
N TYR A 444 2.76 -6.93 32.18
CA TYR A 444 1.78 -5.87 32.43
C TYR A 444 0.68 -5.80 31.37
N SER A 445 0.65 -6.68 30.39
CA SER A 445 -0.28 -6.66 29.24
C SER A 445 -0.31 -5.32 28.49
N ARG A 446 0.82 -4.61 28.44
CA ARG A 446 0.95 -3.31 27.78
C ARG A 446 1.31 -3.49 26.31
N PHE A 447 0.26 -3.59 25.49
CA PHE A 447 0.41 -3.65 24.03
C PHE A 447 0.53 -2.26 23.42
N SER A 448 1.44 -2.13 22.45
CA SER A 448 1.63 -0.93 21.63
C SER A 448 2.22 -1.30 20.28
N SER A 449 2.36 -0.34 19.37
CA SER A 449 3.15 -0.55 18.14
C SER A 449 4.59 -0.98 18.44
N LYS A 450 5.16 -0.53 19.56
CA LYS A 450 6.51 -0.94 20.01
C LYS A 450 6.57 -2.38 20.53
N SER A 451 5.47 -2.95 21.03
CA SER A 451 5.40 -4.39 21.31
C SER A 451 5.33 -5.20 20.02
N ASP A 452 4.64 -4.71 18.98
CA ASP A 452 4.66 -5.32 17.65
C ASP A 452 6.05 -5.27 17.01
N VAL A 453 6.82 -4.21 17.23
CA VAL A 453 8.22 -4.10 16.79
C VAL A 453 9.10 -5.20 17.41
N TRP A 454 8.93 -5.48 18.70
CA TRP A 454 9.63 -6.62 19.33
C TRP A 454 9.26 -7.94 18.65
N SER A 455 7.97 -8.18 18.45
CA SER A 455 7.47 -9.39 17.79
C SER A 455 8.00 -9.50 16.35
N PHE A 456 8.13 -8.38 15.64
CA PHE A 456 8.73 -8.32 14.31
C PHE A 456 10.21 -8.74 14.32
N GLY A 457 10.96 -8.34 15.34
CA GLY A 457 12.34 -8.83 15.54
C GLY A 457 12.40 -10.35 15.68
N VAL A 458 11.45 -10.94 16.42
CA VAL A 458 11.34 -12.41 16.55
C VAL A 458 10.91 -13.05 15.23
N LEU A 459 10.00 -12.42 14.48
CA LEU A 459 9.59 -12.87 13.15
C LEU A 459 10.77 -12.88 12.17
N MET A 460 11.60 -11.83 12.15
CA MET A 460 12.84 -11.82 11.33
C MET A 460 13.74 -12.99 11.69
N TRP A 461 13.86 -13.31 12.98
CA TRP A 461 14.62 -14.48 13.44
C TRP A 461 13.99 -15.80 12.94
N GLU A 462 12.65 -15.93 12.97
CA GLU A 462 11.96 -17.11 12.41
C GLU A 462 12.26 -17.23 10.90
N VAL A 463 12.21 -16.15 10.16
CA VAL A 463 12.49 -16.13 8.70
C VAL A 463 13.93 -16.56 8.42
N PHE A 464 14.91 -15.96 9.09
CA PHE A 464 16.34 -16.23 8.87
C PHE A 464 16.84 -17.56 9.49
N THR A 465 16.01 -18.22 10.27
CA THR A 465 16.22 -19.61 10.72
C THR A 465 15.39 -20.62 9.91
N GLU A 466 14.70 -20.14 8.85
CA GLU A 466 13.83 -20.95 8.00
C GLU A 466 12.75 -21.71 8.80
N GLY A 467 12.14 -21.03 9.77
CA GLY A 467 10.99 -21.50 10.53
C GLY A 467 11.31 -22.27 11.82
N ARG A 468 12.47 -22.04 12.43
CA ARG A 468 12.75 -22.61 13.75
C ARG A 468 11.89 -21.98 14.84
N MET A 469 11.59 -22.74 15.88
CA MET A 469 10.90 -22.24 17.07
C MET A 469 11.83 -21.35 17.88
N PRO A 470 11.45 -20.10 18.20
CA PRO A 470 12.21 -19.27 19.13
C PRO A 470 12.31 -19.94 20.50
N PHE A 471 13.48 -19.88 21.14
CA PHE A 471 13.70 -20.49 22.46
C PHE A 471 13.20 -21.94 22.53
N GLU A 472 13.51 -22.74 21.50
CA GLU A 472 12.95 -24.10 21.29
C GLU A 472 13.04 -25.00 22.53
N LYS A 473 14.17 -24.94 23.24
CA LYS A 473 14.47 -25.80 24.41
C LYS A 473 13.91 -25.27 25.74
N ASN A 474 13.29 -24.11 25.72
CA ASN A 474 12.86 -23.43 26.94
C ASN A 474 11.33 -23.41 27.08
N THR A 475 10.85 -23.56 28.30
CA THR A 475 9.46 -23.33 28.67
C THR A 475 9.13 -21.84 28.64
N ASN A 476 7.85 -21.48 28.60
CA ASN A 476 7.43 -20.08 28.66
C ASN A 476 7.96 -19.37 29.91
N TYR A 477 7.94 -20.05 31.06
CA TYR A 477 8.47 -19.52 32.32
C TYR A 477 9.97 -19.21 32.26
N GLU A 478 10.77 -20.13 31.71
CA GLU A 478 12.20 -19.91 31.52
C GLU A 478 12.47 -18.75 30.56
N VAL A 479 11.67 -18.64 29.48
CA VAL A 479 11.82 -17.51 28.52
C VAL A 479 11.54 -16.18 29.18
N VAL A 480 10.47 -16.06 29.99
CA VAL A 480 10.19 -14.84 30.77
C VAL A 480 11.39 -14.47 31.63
N THR A 481 11.94 -15.44 32.37
CA THR A 481 13.11 -15.20 33.25
C THR A 481 14.34 -14.79 32.45
N MET A 482 14.64 -15.48 31.35
CA MET A 482 15.80 -15.19 30.49
C MET A 482 15.70 -13.82 29.87
N VAL A 483 14.56 -13.49 29.24
CA VAL A 483 14.36 -12.21 28.55
C VAL A 483 14.40 -11.03 29.52
N THR A 484 13.80 -11.18 30.72
CA THR A 484 13.86 -10.17 31.78
C THR A 484 15.30 -9.93 32.28
N ARG A 485 16.15 -10.95 32.26
CA ARG A 485 17.59 -10.85 32.58
C ARG A 485 18.44 -10.31 31.42
N GLY A 486 17.85 -9.89 30.33
CA GLY A 486 18.53 -9.32 29.17
C GLY A 486 19.00 -10.34 28.13
N HIS A 487 18.66 -11.63 28.26
CA HIS A 487 19.00 -12.61 27.22
C HIS A 487 18.16 -12.37 25.96
N ARG A 488 18.77 -12.59 24.80
CA ARG A 488 18.16 -12.43 23.48
C ARG A 488 18.47 -13.68 22.63
N LEU A 489 17.68 -13.87 21.57
CA LEU A 489 17.93 -14.92 20.58
C LEU A 489 19.29 -14.70 19.90
N HIS A 490 20.02 -15.77 19.63
CA HIS A 490 21.30 -15.72 18.95
C HIS A 490 21.13 -15.36 17.46
N ARG A 491 22.18 -14.81 16.86
CA ARG A 491 22.20 -14.50 15.45
C ARG A 491 21.98 -15.76 14.60
N PRO A 492 20.95 -15.77 13.72
CA PRO A 492 20.78 -16.83 12.73
C PRO A 492 21.99 -16.94 11.80
N LYS A 493 22.33 -18.14 11.35
CA LYS A 493 23.47 -18.35 10.43
C LYS A 493 23.34 -17.60 9.12
N LEU A 494 22.10 -17.48 8.60
CA LEU A 494 21.81 -16.81 7.35
C LEU A 494 21.70 -15.27 7.49
N ALA A 495 21.56 -14.75 8.72
CA ALA A 495 21.48 -13.32 8.95
C ALA A 495 22.87 -12.66 8.93
N SER A 496 23.01 -11.54 8.21
CA SER A 496 24.18 -10.70 8.29
C SER A 496 24.33 -10.08 9.68
N LYS A 497 25.53 -9.59 10.00
CA LYS A 497 25.75 -8.88 11.26
C LYS A 497 24.85 -7.65 11.39
N TYR A 498 24.70 -6.91 10.29
CA TYR A 498 23.85 -5.71 10.24
C TYR A 498 22.37 -6.02 10.47
N LEU A 499 21.85 -7.09 9.84
CA LEU A 499 20.46 -7.51 10.08
C LEU A 499 20.25 -7.95 11.53
N TYR A 500 21.23 -8.63 12.12
CA TYR A 500 21.14 -9.00 13.53
C TYR A 500 21.15 -7.78 14.46
N GLU A 501 21.90 -6.74 14.13
CA GLU A 501 21.84 -5.45 14.84
C GLU A 501 20.43 -4.81 14.74
N VAL A 502 19.75 -4.95 13.61
CA VAL A 502 18.34 -4.52 13.47
C VAL A 502 17.44 -5.32 14.42
N MET A 503 17.61 -6.65 14.49
CA MET A 503 16.86 -7.49 15.45
C MET A 503 17.11 -7.03 16.89
N LEU A 504 18.36 -6.77 17.26
CA LEU A 504 18.71 -6.30 18.60
C LEU A 504 18.10 -4.94 18.94
N ARG A 505 17.98 -4.04 17.97
CA ARG A 505 17.25 -2.77 18.14
C ARG A 505 15.75 -3.00 18.39
N CYS A 506 15.13 -3.98 17.73
CA CYS A 506 13.75 -4.36 18.01
C CYS A 506 13.57 -4.91 19.42
N TRP A 507 14.60 -5.53 19.99
CA TRP A 507 14.57 -6.15 21.32
C TRP A 507 15.16 -5.27 22.43
N GLN A 508 15.15 -3.97 22.26
CA GLN A 508 15.49 -3.04 23.35
C GLN A 508 14.49 -3.22 24.49
N GLU A 509 15.00 -3.21 25.72
CA GLU A 509 14.17 -3.42 26.91
C GLU A 509 13.05 -2.37 27.01
N LYS A 510 13.43 -1.10 26.86
CA LYS A 510 12.48 0.03 26.90
C LYS A 510 11.79 0.20 25.54
N PRO A 511 10.45 0.22 25.50
CA PRO A 511 9.69 0.38 24.26
C PRO A 511 10.08 1.62 23.45
N GLU A 512 10.34 2.75 24.12
CA GLU A 512 10.71 4.03 23.51
C GLU A 512 12.08 3.99 22.82
N GLY A 513 12.93 3.04 23.20
CA GLY A 513 14.24 2.82 22.55
C GLY A 513 14.16 1.98 21.26
N ARG A 514 13.03 1.34 21.01
CA ARG A 514 12.81 0.55 19.80
C ARG A 514 12.50 1.45 18.61
N PRO A 515 12.97 1.12 17.40
CA PRO A 515 12.63 1.86 16.18
C PRO A 515 11.13 1.84 15.90
N SER A 516 10.63 2.75 15.06
CA SER A 516 9.32 2.65 14.43
C SER A 516 9.36 1.66 13.25
N PHE A 517 8.20 1.23 12.75
CA PHE A 517 8.16 0.44 11.52
C PHE A 517 8.60 1.25 10.30
N GLU A 518 8.40 2.56 10.29
CA GLU A 518 8.94 3.46 9.27
C GLU A 518 10.48 3.44 9.26
N ASP A 519 11.12 3.53 10.43
CA ASP A 519 12.59 3.45 10.56
C ASP A 519 13.13 2.07 10.16
N LEU A 520 12.41 1.01 10.54
CA LEU A 520 12.75 -0.38 10.19
C LEU A 520 12.67 -0.59 8.68
N LEU A 521 11.61 -0.11 8.05
CA LEU A 521 11.41 -0.25 6.61
C LEU A 521 12.55 0.44 5.85
N ARG A 522 12.90 1.67 6.24
CA ARG A 522 14.03 2.39 5.66
C ARG A 522 15.34 1.62 5.81
N THR A 523 15.60 1.10 7.02
CA THR A 523 16.82 0.31 7.28
C THR A 523 16.85 -1.00 6.47
N ILE A 524 15.71 -1.68 6.33
CA ILE A 524 15.62 -2.92 5.52
C ILE A 524 15.82 -2.60 4.04
N ASP A 525 15.24 -1.51 3.53
CA ASP A 525 15.43 -1.06 2.15
C ASP A 525 16.91 -0.77 1.85
N GLU A 526 17.62 -0.10 2.77
CA GLU A 526 19.06 0.12 2.67
C GLU A 526 19.85 -1.19 2.64
N LEU A 527 19.49 -2.18 3.47
CA LEU A 527 20.15 -3.49 3.48
C LEU A 527 19.93 -4.25 2.16
N VAL A 528 18.73 -4.19 1.60
CA VAL A 528 18.42 -4.78 0.28
C VAL A 528 19.30 -4.16 -0.81
N GLU A 529 19.53 -2.85 -0.75
CA GLU A 529 20.38 -2.14 -1.73
C GLU A 529 21.89 -2.42 -1.52
N CYS A 530 22.34 -2.57 -0.27
CA CYS A 530 23.75 -2.81 0.05
C CYS A 530 24.24 -4.24 -0.26
N GLU A 531 23.44 -5.28 0.00
CA GLU A 531 23.84 -6.66 -0.27
C GLU A 531 24.11 -6.91 -1.76
N GLU A 532 23.50 -6.11 -2.65
CA GLU A 532 23.74 -6.17 -4.09
C GLU A 532 25.03 -5.52 -4.56
N THR A 533 25.55 -4.56 -3.80
CA THR A 533 26.80 -3.87 -4.13
C THR A 533 28.03 -4.72 -3.78
N PHE A 534 27.91 -5.64 -2.82
CA PHE A 534 28.98 -6.52 -2.32
C PHE A 534 28.89 -7.98 -2.77
N GLY A 535 27.85 -8.35 -3.49
CA GLY A 535 27.64 -9.70 -4.07
C GLY A 535 28.26 -9.88 -5.46
N ARG A 536 29.23 -9.03 -5.83
CA ARG A 536 30.06 -9.15 -7.04
C ARG A 536 31.48 -9.56 -6.70
#